data_81d6e2d0105c194a3cae1b6840f7f2e5
#
_entry.id   81d6e2d0105c194a3cae1b6840f7f2e5
#
_cell.length_a   1.000
_cell.length_b   1.000
_cell.length_c   1.000
_cell.angle_alpha   90.00
_cell.angle_beta   90.00
_cell.angle_gamma   90.00
#
_symmetry.space_group_name_H-M   'P 1'
#
loop_
_entity.id
_entity.type
_entity.pdbx_description
1 polymer ?
#
loop_
_entity_poly.entity_id
_entity_poly.type
_entity_poly.pdbx_seq_one_letter_code
_entity_poly.pdbx_strand_id
1 'polypeptide(L)'
;MLYQIYDTQRALMEPFADLAQAAAKALSNPLTPMGNSPMAHRLAAGYELLYRLGKDYEKPEFNLRNIMIGETEVAVQERIIKAKPFCELRRFKRFTDSESVLADMRGQPAVLIVAPLSGHYATLLRDTVRTMLKTHKVYITDWRNARLVPVEDGEFHLDDYVNYVQEFIRDLQAEHGNCHVMSVCQPTVPVMAAISLMASRGEMTPLSMVMMGGPIDARRSPTAVNTLATTHSIEWFENNVIYRVPTTFPGVGRRVYPGFLQHTGFVAMNPDRHAQSHYDYFEHLMKGDEASADAHRRFYDEYNAVLDMDADYYLETIETVFQ
;
A
#
# COMPACT_ATOMS: atom_id res chain seq x y z
N MET A 1 -20.94 -6.08 13.05
CA MET A 1 -20.59 -6.52 14.43
C MET A 1 -19.09 -6.84 14.54
N LEU A 2 -18.51 -7.71 13.70
CA LEU A 2 -17.07 -8.07 13.81
C LEU A 2 -16.13 -6.87 13.70
N TYR A 3 -16.36 -5.95 12.77
CA TYR A 3 -15.53 -4.76 12.61
C TYR A 3 -15.54 -3.88 13.87
N GLN A 4 -16.71 -3.64 14.47
CA GLN A 4 -16.81 -2.88 15.73
C GLN A 4 -16.08 -3.57 16.89
N ILE A 5 -16.18 -4.91 16.96
CA ILE A 5 -15.46 -5.69 17.98
C ILE A 5 -13.96 -5.53 17.79
N TYR A 6 -13.47 -5.65 16.54
CA TYR A 6 -12.06 -5.47 16.22
C TYR A 6 -11.57 -4.06 16.56
N ASP A 7 -12.32 -3.02 16.18
CA ASP A 7 -11.98 -1.63 16.47
C ASP A 7 -11.93 -1.35 17.99
N THR A 8 -12.94 -1.85 18.72
CA THR A 8 -12.98 -1.74 20.18
C THR A 8 -11.81 -2.49 20.83
N GLN A 9 -11.52 -3.71 20.40
CA GLN A 9 -10.39 -4.50 20.91
C GLN A 9 -9.07 -3.77 20.70
N ARG A 10 -8.89 -3.18 19.51
CA ARG A 10 -7.69 -2.40 19.20
C ARG A 10 -7.54 -1.19 20.13
N ALA A 11 -8.60 -0.39 20.28
CA ALA A 11 -8.59 0.77 21.18
C ALA A 11 -8.27 0.39 22.63
N LEU A 12 -8.68 -0.80 23.07
CA LEU A 12 -8.33 -1.33 24.40
C LEU A 12 -6.87 -1.79 24.50
N MET A 13 -6.28 -2.26 23.38
CA MET A 13 -4.88 -2.75 23.39
C MET A 13 -3.85 -1.63 23.19
N GLU A 14 -4.22 -0.50 22.60
CA GLU A 14 -3.33 0.62 22.31
C GLU A 14 -2.56 1.13 23.56
N PRO A 15 -3.17 1.38 24.73
CA PRO A 15 -2.44 1.81 25.92
C PRO A 15 -1.41 0.79 26.41
N PHE A 16 -1.67 -0.51 26.20
CA PHE A 16 -0.72 -1.57 26.57
C PHE A 16 0.47 -1.62 25.59
N ALA A 17 0.22 -1.38 24.31
CA ALA A 17 1.28 -1.26 23.31
C ALA A 17 2.17 -0.04 23.62
N ASP A 18 1.60 1.10 23.95
CA ASP A 18 2.35 2.32 24.33
C ASP A 18 3.19 2.09 25.59
N LEU A 19 2.63 1.41 26.59
CA LEU A 19 3.38 1.05 27.79
C LEU A 19 4.56 0.11 27.46
N ALA A 20 4.33 -0.87 26.58
CA ALA A 20 5.40 -1.75 26.12
C ALA A 20 6.51 -0.98 25.39
N GLN A 21 6.15 0.00 24.53
CA GLN A 21 7.13 0.85 23.87
C GLN A 21 7.94 1.68 24.86
N ALA A 22 7.28 2.28 25.86
CA ALA A 22 7.94 3.07 26.90
C ALA A 22 8.92 2.20 27.70
N ALA A 23 8.52 0.96 28.05
CA ALA A 23 9.36 0.00 28.75
C ALA A 23 10.57 -0.42 27.90
N ALA A 24 10.36 -0.71 26.60
CA ALA A 24 11.45 -1.04 25.68
C ALA A 24 12.49 0.09 25.62
N LYS A 25 12.04 1.35 25.43
CA LYS A 25 12.91 2.54 25.39
C LYS A 25 13.67 2.76 26.70
N ALA A 26 13.01 2.55 27.84
CA ALA A 26 13.66 2.72 29.15
C ALA A 26 14.75 1.67 29.38
N LEU A 27 14.50 0.41 28.99
CA LEU A 27 15.44 -0.70 29.15
C LEU A 27 16.60 -0.66 28.14
N SER A 28 16.40 -0.09 26.96
CA SER A 28 17.45 0.07 25.96
C SER A 28 18.27 1.37 26.10
N ASN A 29 17.95 2.23 27.08
CA ASN A 29 18.67 3.46 27.28
C ASN A 29 20.05 3.20 27.89
N PRO A 30 21.17 3.51 27.17
CA PRO A 30 22.53 3.24 27.64
C PRO A 30 22.94 4.09 28.86
N LEU A 31 22.19 5.17 29.15
CA LEU A 31 22.44 6.04 30.30
C LEU A 31 21.88 5.46 31.63
N THR A 32 21.11 4.39 31.56
CA THR A 32 20.63 3.71 32.77
C THR A 32 21.61 2.63 33.24
N PRO A 33 21.80 2.43 34.56
CA PRO A 33 22.74 1.42 35.07
C PRO A 33 22.46 -0.01 34.60
N MET A 34 21.21 -0.32 34.24
CA MET A 34 20.77 -1.64 33.77
C MET A 34 20.78 -1.74 32.23
N GLY A 35 20.81 -0.62 31.48
CA GLY A 35 20.58 -0.58 30.03
C GLY A 35 21.61 -1.36 29.21
N ASN A 36 22.79 -1.63 29.74
CA ASN A 36 23.83 -2.40 29.07
C ASN A 36 23.89 -3.87 29.49
N SER A 37 22.92 -4.35 30.30
CA SER A 37 22.91 -5.74 30.72
C SER A 37 22.25 -6.64 29.67
N PRO A 38 22.72 -7.89 29.48
CA PRO A 38 22.09 -8.83 28.54
C PRO A 38 20.61 -9.10 28.89
N MET A 39 20.24 -8.99 30.14
CA MET A 39 18.86 -9.17 30.62
C MET A 39 17.98 -7.99 30.19
N ALA A 40 18.49 -6.75 30.29
CA ALA A 40 17.78 -5.57 29.86
C ALA A 40 17.53 -5.58 28.34
N HIS A 41 18.52 -5.96 27.53
CA HIS A 41 18.37 -6.12 26.09
C HIS A 41 17.30 -7.15 25.73
N ARG A 42 17.28 -8.29 26.42
CA ARG A 42 16.26 -9.32 26.19
C ARG A 42 14.86 -8.84 26.55
N LEU A 43 14.69 -8.15 27.68
CA LEU A 43 13.41 -7.58 28.08
C LEU A 43 12.97 -6.45 27.13
N ALA A 44 13.89 -5.57 26.74
CA ALA A 44 13.61 -4.50 25.76
C ALA A 44 13.14 -5.07 24.43
N ALA A 45 13.82 -6.11 23.91
CA ALA A 45 13.42 -6.80 22.68
C ALA A 45 12.02 -7.42 22.79
N GLY A 46 11.70 -8.03 23.94
CA GLY A 46 10.37 -8.60 24.21
C GLY A 46 9.28 -7.52 24.24
N TYR A 47 9.52 -6.41 24.92
CA TYR A 47 8.58 -5.28 24.96
C TYR A 47 8.43 -4.59 23.60
N GLU A 48 9.50 -4.45 22.82
CA GLU A 48 9.43 -3.92 21.45
C GLU A 48 8.58 -4.83 20.56
N LEU A 49 8.72 -6.15 20.67
CA LEU A 49 7.88 -7.09 19.93
C LEU A 49 6.40 -6.97 20.35
N LEU A 50 6.10 -6.88 21.66
CA LEU A 50 4.74 -6.67 22.16
C LEU A 50 4.14 -5.37 21.63
N TYR A 51 4.89 -4.28 21.64
CA TYR A 51 4.47 -3.01 21.05
C TYR A 51 4.09 -3.19 19.59
N ARG A 52 4.94 -3.83 18.78
CA ARG A 52 4.70 -4.02 17.35
C ARG A 52 3.52 -4.93 17.03
N LEU A 53 3.20 -5.87 17.89
CA LEU A 53 2.01 -6.72 17.76
C LEU A 53 0.70 -5.98 18.13
N GLY A 54 0.78 -4.98 18.99
CA GLY A 54 -0.39 -4.26 19.53
C GLY A 54 -0.63 -2.87 18.94
N LYS A 55 0.38 -2.26 18.30
CA LYS A 55 0.25 -0.88 17.76
C LYS A 55 -0.69 -0.80 16.58
N ASP A 56 -1.27 0.38 16.34
CA ASP A 56 -1.89 0.71 15.07
C ASP A 56 -0.83 1.02 14.01
N TYR A 57 -1.05 0.49 12.81
CA TYR A 57 -0.19 0.76 11.66
C TYR A 57 -0.90 1.75 10.75
N GLU A 58 -0.50 3.00 10.86
CA GLU A 58 -0.98 4.05 9.97
C GLU A 58 -0.35 3.92 8.57
N LYS A 59 -0.95 4.63 7.61
CA LYS A 59 -0.40 4.74 6.26
C LYS A 59 1.03 5.28 6.32
N PRO A 60 2.03 4.55 5.82
CA PRO A 60 3.40 5.05 5.77
C PRO A 60 3.53 6.22 4.79
N GLU A 61 4.52 7.07 5.02
CA GLU A 61 4.91 8.11 4.07
C GLU A 61 5.85 7.55 2.99
N PHE A 62 5.83 8.10 1.79
CA PHE A 62 6.82 7.75 0.76
C PHE A 62 8.24 8.10 1.18
N ASN A 63 8.44 9.19 1.90
CA ASN A 63 9.75 9.63 2.41
C ASN A 63 10.86 9.69 1.34
N LEU A 64 10.50 10.01 0.10
CA LEU A 64 11.43 10.18 -1.00
C LEU A 64 11.85 11.65 -1.09
N ARG A 65 12.84 12.04 -0.31
CA ARG A 65 13.34 13.43 -0.24
C ARG A 65 14.44 13.72 -1.24
N ASN A 66 15.22 12.71 -1.63
CA ASN A 66 16.29 12.80 -2.61
C ASN A 66 16.52 11.46 -3.31
N ILE A 67 17.16 11.53 -4.48
CA ILE A 67 17.65 10.39 -5.25
C ILE A 67 19.01 10.74 -5.85
N MET A 68 19.80 9.72 -6.20
CA MET A 68 21.02 9.89 -6.98
C MET A 68 20.74 9.67 -8.47
N ILE A 69 21.13 10.63 -9.31
CA ILE A 69 21.19 10.51 -10.78
C ILE A 69 22.64 10.64 -11.18
N GLY A 70 23.28 9.51 -11.52
CA GLY A 70 24.74 9.44 -11.60
C GLY A 70 25.36 9.79 -10.26
N GLU A 71 26.25 10.79 -10.23
CA GLU A 71 26.88 11.29 -9.02
C GLU A 71 26.17 12.52 -8.40
N THR A 72 25.07 12.97 -9.02
CA THR A 72 24.36 14.18 -8.58
C THR A 72 23.20 13.80 -7.66
N GLU A 73 23.16 14.41 -6.49
CA GLU A 73 22.00 14.34 -5.61
C GLU A 73 20.91 15.28 -6.14
N VAL A 74 19.71 14.74 -6.28
CA VAL A 74 18.54 15.44 -6.82
C VAL A 74 17.45 15.43 -5.75
N ALA A 75 16.99 16.61 -5.35
CA ALA A 75 15.90 16.75 -4.40
C ALA A 75 14.57 16.30 -5.04
N VAL A 76 13.73 15.66 -4.23
CA VAL A 76 12.41 15.16 -4.64
C VAL A 76 11.34 15.78 -3.76
N GLN A 77 10.29 16.28 -4.39
CA GLN A 77 9.10 16.80 -3.72
C GLN A 77 7.87 16.03 -4.19
N GLU A 78 7.17 15.40 -3.25
CA GLU A 78 5.88 14.79 -3.47
C GLU A 78 4.78 15.85 -3.54
N ARG A 79 3.87 15.72 -4.51
CA ARG A 79 2.72 16.61 -4.70
C ARG A 79 1.49 15.84 -5.12
N ILE A 80 0.37 16.12 -4.51
CA ILE A 80 -0.94 15.70 -5.02
C ILE A 80 -1.29 16.64 -6.18
N ILE A 81 -1.51 16.10 -7.37
CA ILE A 81 -1.87 16.88 -8.56
C ILE A 81 -3.33 16.74 -8.93
N LYS A 82 -3.98 15.67 -8.45
CA LYS A 82 -5.41 15.47 -8.58
C LYS A 82 -5.93 14.67 -7.38
N ALA A 83 -7.02 15.09 -6.80
CA ALA A 83 -7.70 14.39 -5.72
C ALA A 83 -9.10 13.99 -6.16
N LYS A 84 -9.43 12.71 -5.98
CA LYS A 84 -10.76 12.13 -6.18
C LYS A 84 -11.18 11.47 -4.86
N PRO A 85 -12.46 11.16 -4.65
CA PRO A 85 -12.92 10.59 -3.39
C PRO A 85 -12.10 9.36 -2.94
N PHE A 86 -11.78 8.44 -3.84
CA PHE A 86 -11.12 7.17 -3.52
C PHE A 86 -9.65 7.10 -3.94
N CYS A 87 -9.11 8.11 -4.65
CA CYS A 87 -7.74 8.07 -5.13
C CYS A 87 -7.13 9.46 -5.28
N GLU A 88 -5.86 9.60 -4.92
CA GLU A 88 -5.06 10.76 -5.24
C GLU A 88 -4.05 10.39 -6.33
N LEU A 89 -3.88 11.25 -7.32
CA LEU A 89 -2.76 11.17 -8.25
C LEU A 89 -1.60 11.98 -7.70
N ARG A 90 -0.52 11.30 -7.34
CA ARG A 90 0.68 11.92 -6.78
C ARG A 90 1.78 11.99 -7.81
N ARG A 91 2.51 13.11 -7.81
CA ARG A 91 3.70 13.36 -8.62
C ARG A 91 4.90 13.54 -7.74
N PHE A 92 6.03 12.96 -8.12
CA PHE A 92 7.34 13.20 -7.51
C PHE A 92 8.15 14.14 -8.39
N LYS A 93 8.15 15.43 -8.03
CA LYS A 93 8.87 16.46 -8.78
C LYS A 93 10.32 16.53 -8.31
N ARG A 94 11.24 16.53 -9.26
CA ARG A 94 12.70 16.57 -9.01
C ARG A 94 13.24 17.96 -9.22
N PHE A 95 14.25 18.33 -8.42
CA PHE A 95 14.92 19.63 -8.45
C PHE A 95 16.42 19.43 -8.30
N THR A 96 17.21 20.16 -9.10
CA THR A 96 18.68 20.16 -9.02
C THR A 96 19.22 21.49 -9.56
N ASP A 97 20.38 21.88 -9.06
CA ASP A 97 21.13 23.04 -9.55
C ASP A 97 22.09 22.65 -10.70
N SER A 98 22.25 21.35 -10.99
CA SER A 98 23.05 20.87 -12.12
C SER A 98 22.33 21.09 -13.44
N GLU A 99 22.82 22.00 -14.28
CA GLU A 99 22.21 22.31 -15.57
C GLU A 99 22.16 21.09 -16.52
N SER A 100 23.20 20.25 -16.51
CA SER A 100 23.27 19.04 -17.35
C SER A 100 22.19 18.02 -16.93
N VAL A 101 22.08 17.73 -15.63
CA VAL A 101 21.06 16.81 -15.11
C VAL A 101 19.65 17.38 -15.32
N LEU A 102 19.50 18.70 -15.16
CA LEU A 102 18.21 19.36 -15.42
C LEU A 102 17.79 19.26 -16.90
N ALA A 103 18.73 19.40 -17.84
CA ALA A 103 18.48 19.24 -19.27
C ALA A 103 18.03 17.79 -19.58
N ASP A 104 18.73 16.79 -19.06
CA ASP A 104 18.36 15.38 -19.22
C ASP A 104 16.96 15.09 -18.65
N MET A 105 16.67 15.59 -17.44
CA MET A 105 15.36 15.37 -16.79
C MET A 105 14.20 16.00 -17.56
N ARG A 106 14.43 17.12 -18.28
CA ARG A 106 13.36 17.76 -19.09
C ARG A 106 12.90 16.87 -20.22
N GLY A 107 13.81 16.15 -20.89
CA GLY A 107 13.53 15.24 -22.00
C GLY A 107 12.96 13.88 -21.58
N GLN A 108 12.98 13.55 -20.30
CA GLN A 108 12.54 12.23 -19.82
C GLN A 108 11.03 12.03 -19.97
N PRO A 109 10.59 10.81 -20.33
CA PRO A 109 9.18 10.48 -20.48
C PRO A 109 8.44 10.46 -19.13
N ALA A 110 7.11 10.57 -19.20
CA ALA A 110 6.25 10.36 -18.03
C ALA A 110 5.84 8.90 -17.88
N VAL A 111 5.76 8.42 -16.64
CA VAL A 111 5.22 7.10 -16.29
C VAL A 111 4.16 7.24 -15.21
N LEU A 112 2.99 6.64 -15.45
CA LEU A 112 1.95 6.41 -14.46
C LEU A 112 2.15 5.03 -13.85
N ILE A 113 2.44 4.97 -12.57
CA ILE A 113 2.44 3.72 -11.79
C ILE A 113 1.05 3.57 -11.19
N VAL A 114 0.35 2.51 -11.54
CA VAL A 114 -0.95 2.18 -10.96
C VAL A 114 -0.72 1.18 -9.82
N ALA A 115 -0.84 1.68 -8.60
CA ALA A 115 -0.65 0.88 -7.39
C ALA A 115 -1.83 -0.05 -7.14
N PRO A 116 -1.59 -1.20 -6.48
CA PRO A 116 -2.67 -2.10 -6.09
C PRO A 116 -3.70 -1.44 -5.17
N LEU A 117 -4.98 -1.75 -5.39
CA LEU A 117 -6.05 -1.57 -4.42
C LEU A 117 -6.47 -2.97 -3.94
N SER A 118 -5.61 -3.57 -3.13
CA SER A 118 -5.75 -4.95 -2.63
C SER A 118 -5.29 -5.09 -1.18
N GLY A 119 -5.50 -4.07 -0.38
CA GLY A 119 -5.26 -4.05 1.05
C GLY A 119 -4.05 -3.23 1.50
N HIS A 120 -3.00 -3.10 0.72
CA HIS A 120 -1.83 -2.31 1.06
C HIS A 120 -1.85 -0.92 0.42
N TYR A 121 -1.12 0.02 1.02
CA TYR A 121 -0.97 1.36 0.48
C TYR A 121 0.04 1.43 -0.67
N ALA A 122 -0.06 2.46 -1.50
CA ALA A 122 0.83 2.70 -2.63
C ALA A 122 2.31 2.85 -2.23
N THR A 123 2.59 3.17 -0.97
CA THR A 123 3.93 3.27 -0.39
C THR A 123 4.72 1.96 -0.44
N LEU A 124 4.04 0.82 -0.59
CA LEU A 124 4.68 -0.48 -0.86
C LEU A 124 5.52 -0.45 -2.15
N LEU A 125 5.18 0.43 -3.10
CA LEU A 125 5.94 0.63 -4.34
C LEU A 125 6.99 1.74 -4.26
N ARG A 126 7.38 2.19 -3.05
CA ARG A 126 8.37 3.25 -2.82
C ARG A 126 9.67 3.04 -3.59
N ASP A 127 10.20 1.83 -3.59
CA ASP A 127 11.45 1.52 -4.27
C ASP A 127 11.31 1.46 -5.79
N THR A 128 10.13 1.07 -6.29
CA THR A 128 9.79 1.17 -7.71
C THR A 128 9.75 2.65 -8.13
N VAL A 129 9.08 3.51 -7.36
CA VAL A 129 9.06 4.96 -7.59
C VAL A 129 10.48 5.52 -7.59
N ARG A 130 11.30 5.19 -6.56
CA ARG A 130 12.70 5.62 -6.45
C ARG A 130 13.53 5.21 -7.68
N THR A 131 13.34 4.00 -8.16
CA THR A 131 14.06 3.49 -9.32
C THR A 131 13.66 4.21 -10.60
N MET A 132 12.35 4.37 -10.82
CA MET A 132 11.82 5.06 -12.01
C MET A 132 12.15 6.55 -12.03
N LEU A 133 12.27 7.19 -10.86
CA LEU A 133 12.65 8.61 -10.76
C LEU A 133 14.01 8.93 -11.36
N LYS A 134 14.89 7.95 -11.55
CA LYS A 134 16.22 8.18 -12.18
C LYS A 134 16.09 8.53 -13.66
N THR A 135 15.04 8.06 -14.32
CA THR A 135 14.88 8.12 -15.79
C THR A 135 13.52 8.61 -16.27
N HIS A 136 12.55 8.83 -15.38
CA HIS A 136 11.18 9.19 -15.73
C HIS A 136 10.63 10.32 -14.85
N LYS A 137 9.65 11.04 -15.36
CA LYS A 137 8.71 11.86 -14.57
C LYS A 137 7.68 10.90 -13.99
N VAL A 138 7.69 10.69 -12.68
CA VAL A 138 6.91 9.61 -12.04
C VAL A 138 5.64 10.16 -11.40
N TYR A 139 4.55 9.47 -11.70
CA TYR A 139 3.22 9.63 -11.14
C TYR A 139 2.75 8.30 -10.57
N ILE A 140 1.99 8.32 -9.47
CA ILE A 140 1.43 7.12 -8.86
C ILE A 140 0.02 7.35 -8.39
N THR A 141 -0.85 6.35 -8.56
CA THR A 141 -2.17 6.31 -7.92
C THR A 141 -1.99 5.98 -6.44
N ASP A 142 -2.54 6.80 -5.56
CA ASP A 142 -2.53 6.60 -4.13
C ASP A 142 -3.96 6.41 -3.64
N TRP A 143 -4.37 5.15 -3.51
CA TRP A 143 -5.74 4.79 -3.12
C TRP A 143 -6.01 5.16 -1.67
N ARG A 144 -7.18 5.75 -1.44
CA ARG A 144 -7.63 6.15 -0.11
C ARG A 144 -8.28 4.97 0.60
N ASN A 145 -8.06 4.91 1.90
CA ASN A 145 -8.75 3.95 2.75
C ASN A 145 -10.25 4.26 2.76
N ALA A 146 -11.09 3.32 2.32
CA ALA A 146 -12.53 3.55 2.17
C ALA A 146 -13.23 3.93 3.49
N ARG A 147 -12.71 3.52 4.64
CA ARG A 147 -13.23 3.96 5.95
C ARG A 147 -13.12 5.48 6.19
N LEU A 148 -12.25 6.16 5.43
CA LEU A 148 -12.04 7.60 5.51
C LEU A 148 -12.83 8.39 4.47
N VAL A 149 -13.55 7.71 3.57
CA VAL A 149 -14.34 8.34 2.52
C VAL A 149 -15.80 8.43 2.97
N PRO A 150 -16.35 9.63 3.19
CA PRO A 150 -17.75 9.82 3.57
C PRO A 150 -18.72 9.15 2.60
N VAL A 151 -19.87 8.68 3.11
CA VAL A 151 -20.87 7.99 2.27
C VAL A 151 -21.45 8.91 1.20
N GLU A 152 -21.55 10.21 1.48
CA GLU A 152 -22.01 11.23 0.54
C GLU A 152 -21.10 11.43 -0.69
N ASP A 153 -19.85 10.98 -0.62
CA ASP A 153 -18.93 10.99 -1.77
C ASP A 153 -19.25 9.89 -2.80
N GLY A 154 -20.30 9.11 -2.58
CA GLY A 154 -20.80 8.06 -3.46
C GLY A 154 -20.17 6.68 -3.21
N GLU A 155 -20.53 5.74 -4.08
CA GLU A 155 -20.03 4.37 -4.13
C GLU A 155 -18.77 4.30 -5.02
N PHE A 156 -18.05 3.20 -4.97
CA PHE A 156 -16.87 2.99 -5.81
C PHE A 156 -16.91 1.58 -6.42
N HIS A 157 -16.99 1.53 -7.72
CA HIS A 157 -17.14 0.32 -8.52
C HIS A 157 -15.86 -0.01 -9.31
N LEU A 158 -15.78 -1.20 -9.88
CA LEU A 158 -14.70 -1.59 -10.78
C LEU A 158 -14.62 -0.66 -12.00
N ASP A 159 -15.77 -0.23 -12.52
CA ASP A 159 -15.86 0.75 -13.62
C ASP A 159 -15.30 2.13 -13.22
N ASP A 160 -15.48 2.56 -11.97
CA ASP A 160 -14.90 3.80 -11.46
C ASP A 160 -13.38 3.73 -11.42
N TYR A 161 -12.83 2.57 -11.03
CA TYR A 161 -11.39 2.33 -11.09
C TYR A 161 -10.87 2.51 -12.53
N VAL A 162 -11.52 1.86 -13.50
CA VAL A 162 -11.19 1.97 -14.92
C VAL A 162 -11.26 3.42 -15.40
N ASN A 163 -12.33 4.14 -15.04
CA ASN A 163 -12.53 5.54 -15.39
C ASN A 163 -11.46 6.45 -14.77
N TYR A 164 -11.05 6.23 -13.50
CA TYR A 164 -9.97 6.98 -12.86
C TYR A 164 -8.64 6.79 -13.59
N VAL A 165 -8.31 5.56 -13.96
CA VAL A 165 -7.08 5.26 -14.72
C VAL A 165 -7.09 5.95 -16.07
N GLN A 166 -8.20 5.92 -16.82
CA GLN A 166 -8.34 6.61 -18.09
C GLN A 166 -8.18 8.12 -17.94
N GLU A 167 -8.80 8.71 -16.91
CA GLU A 167 -8.70 10.14 -16.63
C GLU A 167 -7.25 10.54 -16.33
N PHE A 168 -6.54 9.78 -15.49
CA PHE A 168 -5.14 10.05 -15.17
C PHE A 168 -4.23 9.90 -16.40
N ILE A 169 -4.48 8.91 -17.26
CA ILE A 169 -3.75 8.77 -18.53
C ILE A 169 -3.96 10.03 -19.40
N ARG A 170 -5.20 10.49 -19.57
CA ARG A 170 -5.52 11.69 -20.38
C ARG A 170 -4.86 12.96 -19.79
N ASP A 171 -4.82 13.09 -18.46
CA ASP A 171 -4.14 14.21 -17.81
C ASP A 171 -2.64 14.22 -18.13
N LEU A 172 -1.98 13.06 -18.07
CA LEU A 172 -0.56 12.94 -18.38
C LEU A 172 -0.30 13.15 -19.89
N GLN A 173 -1.19 12.69 -20.76
CA GLN A 173 -1.12 12.95 -22.20
C GLN A 173 -1.24 14.43 -22.50
N ALA A 174 -2.14 15.14 -21.84
CA ALA A 174 -2.29 16.59 -22.00
C ALA A 174 -1.05 17.36 -21.52
N GLU A 175 -0.40 16.92 -20.43
CA GLU A 175 0.79 17.61 -19.88
C GLU A 175 2.08 17.25 -20.65
N HIS A 176 2.23 16.00 -21.11
CA HIS A 176 3.49 15.46 -21.62
C HIS A 176 3.45 15.01 -23.08
N GLY A 177 2.33 15.16 -23.77
CA GLY A 177 2.09 14.61 -25.10
C GLY A 177 1.72 13.13 -25.10
N ASN A 178 2.37 12.30 -24.30
CA ASN A 178 1.97 10.93 -23.98
C ASN A 178 2.70 10.41 -22.72
N CYS A 179 2.40 9.19 -22.29
CA CYS A 179 2.99 8.57 -21.10
C CYS A 179 3.15 7.06 -21.28
N HIS A 180 3.93 6.46 -20.38
CA HIS A 180 3.97 5.02 -20.15
C HIS A 180 3.08 4.67 -18.96
N VAL A 181 2.52 3.45 -18.92
CA VAL A 181 1.73 2.96 -17.79
C VAL A 181 2.36 1.68 -17.26
N MET A 182 2.50 1.59 -15.95
CA MET A 182 3.00 0.43 -15.24
C MET A 182 2.00 0.04 -14.16
N SER A 183 1.59 -1.23 -14.14
CA SER A 183 0.67 -1.79 -13.15
C SER A 183 1.26 -3.02 -12.49
N VAL A 184 1.10 -3.13 -11.17
CA VAL A 184 1.70 -4.20 -10.37
C VAL A 184 0.61 -4.96 -9.64
N CYS A 185 0.52 -6.29 -9.85
CA CYS A 185 -0.44 -7.18 -9.21
C CYS A 185 -1.89 -6.92 -9.70
N GLN A 186 -2.84 -6.76 -8.80
CA GLN A 186 -4.28 -6.63 -9.07
C GLN A 186 -4.65 -5.58 -10.14
N PRO A 187 -4.09 -4.36 -10.18
CA PRO A 187 -4.50 -3.34 -11.14
C PRO A 187 -4.18 -3.66 -12.61
N THR A 188 -3.44 -4.72 -12.91
CA THR A 188 -3.17 -5.13 -14.30
C THR A 188 -4.45 -5.34 -15.09
N VAL A 189 -5.49 -5.91 -14.47
CA VAL A 189 -6.79 -6.16 -15.12
C VAL A 189 -7.53 -4.85 -15.44
N PRO A 190 -7.84 -3.97 -14.48
CA PRO A 190 -8.54 -2.72 -14.79
C PRO A 190 -7.71 -1.77 -15.64
N VAL A 191 -6.36 -1.79 -15.58
CA VAL A 191 -5.51 -1.02 -16.48
C VAL A 191 -5.60 -1.54 -17.90
N MET A 192 -5.58 -2.87 -18.09
CA MET A 192 -5.78 -3.47 -19.41
C MET A 192 -7.17 -3.11 -19.98
N ALA A 193 -8.21 -3.17 -19.15
CA ALA A 193 -9.56 -2.77 -19.54
C ALA A 193 -9.61 -1.27 -19.92
N ALA A 194 -9.02 -0.40 -19.11
CA ALA A 194 -8.98 1.05 -19.36
C ALA A 194 -8.35 1.37 -20.72
N ILE A 195 -7.17 0.79 -20.99
CA ILE A 195 -6.44 1.06 -22.24
C ILE A 195 -7.13 0.41 -23.44
N SER A 196 -7.70 -0.79 -23.28
CA SER A 196 -8.47 -1.46 -24.34
C SER A 196 -9.72 -0.65 -24.74
N LEU A 197 -10.43 -0.07 -23.76
CA LEU A 197 -11.56 0.82 -24.01
C LEU A 197 -11.14 2.11 -24.71
N MET A 198 -10.00 2.71 -24.32
CA MET A 198 -9.46 3.88 -25.04
C MET A 198 -9.16 3.52 -26.50
N ALA A 199 -8.49 2.38 -26.73
CA ALA A 199 -8.19 1.91 -28.08
C ALA A 199 -9.46 1.66 -28.91
N SER A 200 -10.48 1.02 -28.32
CA SER A 200 -11.75 0.73 -29.02
C SER A 200 -12.53 1.98 -29.43
N ARG A 201 -12.33 3.10 -28.69
CA ARG A 201 -12.93 4.42 -28.98
C ARG A 201 -12.09 5.26 -29.92
N GLY A 202 -10.94 4.75 -30.40
CA GLY A 202 -10.00 5.50 -31.23
C GLY A 202 -9.28 6.62 -30.48
N GLU A 203 -9.26 6.58 -29.16
CA GLU A 203 -8.52 7.53 -28.33
C GLU A 203 -7.01 7.23 -28.38
N MET A 204 -6.19 8.25 -28.11
CA MET A 204 -4.75 8.06 -27.95
C MET A 204 -4.46 7.13 -26.77
N THR A 205 -3.75 6.04 -27.02
CA THR A 205 -3.31 5.11 -25.98
C THR A 205 -1.93 5.48 -25.44
N PRO A 206 -1.56 5.01 -24.23
CA PRO A 206 -0.18 5.15 -23.73
C PRO A 206 0.84 4.54 -24.68
N LEU A 207 2.09 5.04 -24.60
CA LEU A 207 3.22 4.52 -25.41
C LEU A 207 3.54 3.07 -25.10
N SER A 208 3.35 2.65 -23.86
CA SER A 208 3.50 1.26 -23.43
C SER A 208 2.64 0.97 -22.19
N MET A 209 2.29 -0.30 -22.03
CA MET A 209 1.63 -0.84 -20.86
C MET A 209 2.46 -1.99 -20.30
N VAL A 210 3.01 -1.81 -19.11
CA VAL A 210 3.76 -2.85 -18.38
C VAL A 210 2.87 -3.45 -17.31
N MET A 211 2.63 -4.75 -17.37
CA MET A 211 1.79 -5.49 -16.44
C MET A 211 2.64 -6.52 -15.69
N MET A 212 2.70 -6.41 -14.36
CA MET A 212 3.56 -7.25 -13.52
C MET A 212 2.73 -8.08 -12.54
N GLY A 213 2.73 -9.40 -12.74
CA GLY A 213 2.22 -10.38 -11.78
C GLY A 213 0.73 -10.30 -11.46
N GLY A 214 -0.12 -9.89 -12.40
CA GLY A 214 -1.55 -9.74 -12.18
C GLY A 214 -2.40 -10.89 -12.72
N PRO A 215 -3.65 -11.01 -12.24
CA PRO A 215 -4.56 -12.10 -12.59
C PRO A 215 -5.29 -11.86 -13.92
N ILE A 216 -4.55 -11.73 -15.04
CA ILE A 216 -5.13 -11.47 -16.36
C ILE A 216 -6.02 -12.62 -16.83
N ASP A 217 -5.63 -13.85 -16.53
CA ASP A 217 -6.48 -15.05 -16.68
C ASP A 217 -6.39 -15.84 -15.36
N ALA A 218 -7.39 -15.66 -14.50
CA ALA A 218 -7.44 -16.27 -13.17
C ALA A 218 -7.49 -17.81 -13.20
N ARG A 219 -7.77 -18.43 -14.35
CA ARG A 219 -7.74 -19.88 -14.57
C ARG A 219 -6.31 -20.43 -14.74
N ARG A 220 -5.37 -19.55 -15.06
CA ARG A 220 -3.94 -19.90 -15.23
C ARG A 220 -3.20 -19.68 -13.93
N SER A 221 -2.43 -20.70 -13.52
CA SER A 221 -1.66 -20.67 -12.25
C SER A 221 -2.50 -20.25 -11.01
N PRO A 222 -3.61 -20.96 -10.73
CA PRO A 222 -4.53 -20.58 -9.65
C PRO A 222 -3.82 -20.59 -8.30
N THR A 223 -4.13 -19.58 -7.48
CA THR A 223 -3.68 -19.43 -6.10
C THR A 223 -4.79 -19.87 -5.13
N ALA A 224 -4.51 -19.84 -3.82
CA ALA A 224 -5.52 -20.06 -2.79
C ALA A 224 -6.67 -19.02 -2.89
N VAL A 225 -6.38 -17.79 -3.30
CA VAL A 225 -7.39 -16.75 -3.53
C VAL A 225 -8.32 -17.13 -4.68
N ASN A 226 -7.78 -17.62 -5.80
CA ASN A 226 -8.59 -18.12 -6.93
C ASN A 226 -9.50 -19.26 -6.50
N THR A 227 -8.96 -20.22 -5.74
CA THR A 227 -9.75 -21.36 -5.24
C THR A 227 -10.88 -20.89 -4.34
N LEU A 228 -10.61 -19.94 -3.41
CA LEU A 228 -11.63 -19.37 -2.54
C LEU A 228 -12.73 -18.69 -3.37
N ALA A 229 -12.35 -17.86 -4.35
CA ALA A 229 -13.28 -17.14 -5.20
C ALA A 229 -14.20 -18.07 -6.00
N THR A 230 -13.68 -19.17 -6.53
CA THR A 230 -14.44 -20.13 -7.38
C THR A 230 -15.25 -21.17 -6.58
N THR A 231 -14.98 -21.33 -5.28
CA THR A 231 -15.68 -22.29 -4.41
C THR A 231 -16.83 -21.69 -3.59
N HIS A 232 -16.97 -20.36 -3.59
CA HIS A 232 -17.99 -19.65 -2.84
C HIS A 232 -18.76 -18.71 -3.76
N SER A 233 -20.08 -18.51 -3.49
CA SER A 233 -20.90 -17.56 -4.25
C SER A 233 -20.61 -16.11 -3.82
N ILE A 234 -21.03 -15.15 -4.63
CA ILE A 234 -20.96 -13.71 -4.29
C ILE A 234 -21.71 -13.40 -3.00
N GLU A 235 -22.88 -14.01 -2.77
CA GLU A 235 -23.63 -13.82 -1.54
C GLU A 235 -22.86 -14.33 -0.32
N TRP A 236 -22.03 -15.38 -0.47
CA TRP A 236 -21.16 -15.81 0.62
C TRP A 236 -20.14 -14.72 0.99
N PHE A 237 -19.51 -14.11 -0.02
CA PHE A 237 -18.56 -13.02 0.23
C PHE A 237 -19.25 -11.83 0.88
N GLU A 238 -20.43 -11.43 0.35
CA GLU A 238 -21.20 -10.32 0.90
C GLU A 238 -21.56 -10.54 2.39
N ASN A 239 -21.98 -11.75 2.75
CA ASN A 239 -22.43 -12.04 4.11
C ASN A 239 -21.29 -12.32 5.11
N ASN A 240 -20.11 -12.73 4.66
CA ASN A 240 -19.02 -13.17 5.54
C ASN A 240 -17.86 -12.21 5.64
N VAL A 241 -17.59 -11.39 4.61
CA VAL A 241 -16.42 -10.53 4.60
C VAL A 241 -16.73 -9.04 4.44
N ILE A 242 -17.96 -8.66 4.09
CA ILE A 242 -18.36 -7.25 4.00
C ILE A 242 -18.93 -6.77 5.34
N TYR A 243 -18.44 -5.64 5.80
CA TYR A 243 -18.85 -5.01 7.05
C TYR A 243 -19.10 -3.52 6.85
N ARG A 244 -19.79 -2.90 7.81
CA ARG A 244 -19.99 -1.45 7.84
C ARG A 244 -18.94 -0.79 8.69
N VAL A 245 -18.40 0.33 8.19
CA VAL A 245 -17.42 1.17 8.89
C VAL A 245 -18.02 1.65 10.21
N PRO A 246 -17.30 1.54 11.34
CA PRO A 246 -17.71 2.04 12.64
C PRO A 246 -17.89 3.56 12.69
N THR A 247 -18.57 4.04 13.73
CA THR A 247 -18.86 5.48 13.96
C THR A 247 -17.63 6.31 14.27
N THR A 248 -16.50 5.68 14.54
CA THR A 248 -15.20 6.31 14.83
C THR A 248 -14.51 6.90 13.59
N PHE A 249 -14.99 6.56 12.38
CA PHE A 249 -14.36 6.98 11.12
C PHE A 249 -15.29 7.86 10.26
N PRO A 250 -14.73 8.75 9.40
CA PRO A 250 -15.51 9.62 8.50
C PRO A 250 -16.47 8.85 7.58
N GLY A 251 -16.08 7.65 7.10
CA GLY A 251 -16.91 6.80 6.24
C GLY A 251 -17.93 5.94 6.99
N VAL A 252 -18.38 6.37 8.17
CA VAL A 252 -19.35 5.63 8.99
C VAL A 252 -20.53 5.10 8.17
N GLY A 253 -20.81 3.81 8.34
CA GLY A 253 -21.92 3.13 7.64
C GLY A 253 -21.58 2.64 6.23
N ARG A 254 -20.48 3.09 5.59
CA ARG A 254 -20.01 2.56 4.30
C ARG A 254 -19.79 1.07 4.39
N ARG A 255 -20.23 0.35 3.37
CA ARG A 255 -19.93 -1.08 3.22
C ARG A 255 -18.51 -1.24 2.71
N VAL A 256 -17.70 -2.05 3.40
CA VAL A 256 -16.29 -2.25 3.05
C VAL A 256 -15.87 -3.71 3.23
N TYR A 257 -14.87 -4.13 2.47
CA TYR A 257 -14.04 -5.28 2.84
C TYR A 257 -12.89 -4.78 3.71
N PRO A 258 -12.89 -5.08 5.03
CA PRO A 258 -11.93 -4.51 5.97
C PRO A 258 -10.50 -4.99 5.71
N GLY A 259 -9.54 -4.07 5.81
CA GLY A 259 -8.12 -4.36 5.62
C GLY A 259 -7.58 -5.41 6.59
N PHE A 260 -8.07 -5.45 7.84
CA PHE A 260 -7.62 -6.46 8.81
C PHE A 260 -7.98 -7.90 8.41
N LEU A 261 -9.10 -8.11 7.70
CA LEU A 261 -9.45 -9.44 7.16
C LEU A 261 -8.51 -9.84 6.03
N GLN A 262 -8.17 -8.89 5.15
CA GLN A 262 -7.20 -9.13 4.09
C GLN A 262 -5.82 -9.46 4.66
N HIS A 263 -5.37 -8.67 5.64
CA HIS A 263 -4.10 -8.91 6.32
C HIS A 263 -4.06 -10.32 6.96
N THR A 264 -5.14 -10.72 7.63
CA THR A 264 -5.27 -12.07 8.18
C THR A 264 -5.13 -13.14 7.10
N GLY A 265 -5.75 -12.94 5.94
CA GLY A 265 -5.63 -13.82 4.78
C GLY A 265 -4.18 -13.91 4.26
N PHE A 266 -3.49 -12.79 4.15
CA PHE A 266 -2.09 -12.76 3.69
C PHE A 266 -1.15 -13.47 4.69
N VAL A 267 -1.32 -13.26 5.98
CA VAL A 267 -0.52 -13.96 7.01
C VAL A 267 -0.81 -15.46 6.98
N ALA A 268 -2.07 -15.85 6.80
CA ALA A 268 -2.48 -17.27 6.75
C ALA A 268 -1.94 -18.03 5.54
N MET A 269 -1.50 -17.35 4.48
CA MET A 269 -0.85 -18.02 3.35
C MET A 269 0.56 -18.54 3.67
N ASN A 270 1.28 -17.93 4.61
CA ASN A 270 2.65 -18.30 4.98
C ASN A 270 2.93 -18.04 6.48
N PRO A 271 2.18 -18.65 7.41
CA PRO A 271 2.25 -18.33 8.83
C PRO A 271 3.63 -18.59 9.45
N ASP A 272 4.28 -19.69 9.07
CA ASP A 272 5.61 -20.07 9.58
C ASP A 272 6.68 -19.06 9.19
N ARG A 273 6.61 -18.49 7.98
CA ARG A 273 7.54 -17.45 7.54
C ARG A 273 7.39 -16.17 8.36
N HIS A 274 6.17 -15.77 8.68
CA HIS A 274 5.93 -14.61 9.53
C HIS A 274 6.39 -14.85 10.97
N ALA A 275 6.09 -16.01 11.52
CA ALA A 275 6.57 -16.38 12.85
C ALA A 275 8.11 -16.38 12.93
N GLN A 276 8.79 -16.99 11.95
CA GLN A 276 10.24 -16.99 11.88
C GLN A 276 10.82 -15.58 11.75
N SER A 277 10.24 -14.73 10.89
CA SER A 277 10.69 -13.36 10.72
C SER A 277 10.59 -12.52 12.00
N HIS A 278 9.53 -12.69 12.80
CA HIS A 278 9.41 -12.04 14.11
C HIS A 278 10.40 -12.59 15.14
N TYR A 279 10.69 -13.89 15.10
CA TYR A 279 11.73 -14.48 15.94
C TYR A 279 13.13 -13.96 15.57
N ASP A 280 13.46 -13.91 14.29
CA ASP A 280 14.74 -13.34 13.81
C ASP A 280 14.87 -11.87 14.23
N TYR A 281 13.80 -11.10 14.13
CA TYR A 281 13.76 -9.72 14.62
C TYR A 281 14.09 -9.61 16.10
N PHE A 282 13.51 -10.44 16.93
CA PHE A 282 13.83 -10.50 18.36
C PHE A 282 15.32 -10.80 18.58
N GLU A 283 15.88 -11.75 17.82
CA GLU A 283 17.33 -12.06 17.90
C GLU A 283 18.21 -10.89 17.47
N HIS A 284 17.85 -10.19 16.38
CA HIS A 284 18.59 -9.01 15.91
C HIS A 284 18.63 -7.92 16.98
N LEU A 285 17.48 -7.64 17.62
CA LEU A 285 17.42 -6.70 18.74
C LEU A 285 18.30 -7.11 19.92
N MET A 286 18.30 -8.39 20.29
CA MET A 286 19.17 -8.88 21.37
C MET A 286 20.66 -8.77 21.04
N LYS A 287 21.03 -8.94 19.77
CA LYS A 287 22.43 -8.88 19.29
C LYS A 287 22.88 -7.45 19.00
N GLY A 288 21.97 -6.46 19.03
CA GLY A 288 22.28 -5.08 18.64
C GLY A 288 22.49 -4.89 17.13
N ASP A 289 21.98 -5.81 16.29
CA ASP A 289 22.00 -5.70 14.85
C ASP A 289 20.88 -4.76 14.37
N GLU A 290 21.12 -3.47 14.53
CA GLU A 290 20.15 -2.42 14.17
C GLU A 290 19.82 -2.40 12.67
N ALA A 291 20.77 -2.75 11.79
CA ALA A 291 20.55 -2.74 10.35
C ALA A 291 19.48 -3.76 9.94
N SER A 292 19.58 -4.99 10.44
CA SER A 292 18.60 -6.05 10.20
C SER A 292 17.27 -5.76 10.90
N ALA A 293 17.32 -5.25 12.14
CA ALA A 293 16.13 -4.84 12.88
C ALA A 293 15.35 -3.72 12.13
N ASP A 294 16.05 -2.72 11.59
CA ASP A 294 15.43 -1.66 10.80
C ASP A 294 14.83 -2.16 9.48
N ALA A 295 15.48 -3.12 8.83
CA ALA A 295 14.93 -3.75 7.62
C ALA A 295 13.60 -4.46 7.93
N HIS A 296 13.54 -5.20 9.04
CA HIS A 296 12.31 -5.83 9.50
C HIS A 296 11.23 -4.79 9.86
N ARG A 297 11.59 -3.72 10.59
CA ARG A 297 10.65 -2.64 10.94
C ARG A 297 10.05 -2.01 9.68
N ARG A 298 10.88 -1.62 8.72
CA ARG A 298 10.41 -1.03 7.44
C ARG A 298 9.48 -1.95 6.67
N PHE A 299 9.80 -3.24 6.60
CA PHE A 299 8.94 -4.20 5.90
C PHE A 299 7.57 -4.34 6.59
N TYR A 300 7.55 -4.57 7.91
CA TYR A 300 6.29 -4.79 8.62
C TYR A 300 5.49 -3.51 8.89
N ASP A 301 6.10 -2.32 8.87
CA ASP A 301 5.37 -1.06 8.89
C ASP A 301 4.55 -0.86 7.60
N GLU A 302 5.06 -1.33 6.45
CA GLU A 302 4.30 -1.36 5.20
C GLU A 302 3.29 -2.52 5.15
N TYR A 303 3.73 -3.71 5.55
CA TYR A 303 2.92 -4.93 5.42
C TYR A 303 1.71 -4.96 6.35
N ASN A 304 1.83 -4.39 7.55
CA ASN A 304 0.73 -4.32 8.52
C ASN A 304 -0.17 -3.08 8.32
N ALA A 305 0.30 -2.07 7.59
CA ALA A 305 -0.50 -0.91 7.23
C ALA A 305 -1.47 -1.29 6.10
N VAL A 306 -2.72 -1.53 6.44
CA VAL A 306 -3.74 -1.98 5.51
C VAL A 306 -4.89 -0.98 5.40
N LEU A 307 -5.52 -0.95 4.23
CA LEU A 307 -6.69 -0.13 3.94
C LEU A 307 -7.93 -0.99 3.71
N ASP A 308 -9.08 -0.44 4.05
CA ASP A 308 -10.37 -1.02 3.67
C ASP A 308 -10.67 -0.70 2.21
N MET A 309 -11.25 -1.67 1.51
CA MET A 309 -11.77 -1.47 0.15
C MET A 309 -13.28 -1.24 0.19
N ASP A 310 -13.79 -0.43 -0.72
CA ASP A 310 -15.23 -0.34 -0.94
C ASP A 310 -15.81 -1.71 -1.30
N ALA A 311 -16.99 -2.05 -0.78
CA ALA A 311 -17.57 -3.38 -0.93
C ALA A 311 -17.94 -3.69 -2.37
N ASP A 312 -18.49 -2.71 -3.09
CA ASP A 312 -18.98 -2.93 -4.44
C ASP A 312 -17.81 -3.17 -5.39
N TYR A 313 -16.75 -2.37 -5.29
CA TYR A 313 -15.48 -2.64 -5.99
C TYR A 313 -14.91 -4.04 -5.70
N TYR A 314 -14.90 -4.45 -4.43
CA TYR A 314 -14.36 -5.75 -4.05
C TYR A 314 -15.21 -6.91 -4.62
N LEU A 315 -16.53 -6.84 -4.45
CA LEU A 315 -17.45 -7.90 -4.92
C LEU A 315 -17.42 -8.00 -6.46
N GLU A 316 -17.47 -6.88 -7.18
CA GLU A 316 -17.36 -6.85 -8.64
C GLU A 316 -16.00 -7.39 -9.12
N THR A 317 -14.91 -7.11 -8.37
CA THR A 317 -13.60 -7.70 -8.69
C THR A 317 -13.62 -9.23 -8.54
N ILE A 318 -14.25 -9.77 -7.48
CA ILE A 318 -14.38 -11.22 -7.31
C ILE A 318 -15.19 -11.82 -8.45
N GLU A 319 -16.36 -11.27 -8.75
CA GLU A 319 -17.27 -11.78 -9.78
C GLU A 319 -16.66 -11.69 -11.19
N THR A 320 -16.09 -10.53 -11.54
CA THR A 320 -15.65 -10.28 -12.93
C THR A 320 -14.27 -10.85 -13.24
N VAL A 321 -13.35 -10.88 -12.25
CA VAL A 321 -11.95 -11.25 -12.48
C VAL A 321 -11.66 -12.69 -12.06
N PHE A 322 -12.31 -13.19 -11.00
CA PHE A 322 -11.97 -14.48 -10.40
C PHE A 322 -13.03 -15.56 -10.59
N GLN A 323 -14.29 -15.25 -10.82
CA GLN A 323 -15.38 -16.20 -11.14
C GLN A 323 -15.67 -16.23 -12.64
#